data_8dcb2c694dfccae35919f49df6523404
#
_entry.id   8dcb2c694dfccae35919f49df6523404
#
_cell.length_a   1.000
_cell.length_b   1.000
_cell.length_c   1.000
_cell.angle_alpha   90.00
_cell.angle_beta   90.00
_cell.angle_gamma   90.00
#
_symmetry.space_group_name_H-M   'P 1'
#
loop_
_entity.id
_entity.type
_entity.pdbx_description
1 polymer ?
#
loop_
_entity_poly.entity_id
_entity_poly.type
_entity_poly.pdbx_seq_one_letter_code
_entity_poly.pdbx_strand_id
1 'polypeptide(L)'
;YYATGTSVILHPMNPWVPAMHFNTRYLKTSTKEWFGGGMDVTPCIANDAYKANYHTDLKTMCNEYDTSYYNKFSKACDEYFYLPHRNETRGIGGIFFEYHDPSTMHFDFVKAVGKHFNKRGRYVEFNLLYDRGTRFGLKTGGDVDAILMSLPPKVEW
;
A
#
# COMPACT_ATOMS: atom_id res chain seq x y z
N TYR A 1 -21.60 14.27 10.27
CA TYR A 1 -20.44 13.39 10.31
C TYR A 1 -19.53 13.71 9.13
N TYR A 2 -18.24 13.47 9.29
CA TYR A 2 -17.22 13.72 8.26
C TYR A 2 -16.40 12.44 8.04
N ALA A 3 -16.14 12.12 6.79
CA ALA A 3 -15.28 11.01 6.42
C ALA A 3 -14.44 11.41 5.20
N THR A 4 -13.16 11.09 5.23
CA THR A 4 -12.24 11.27 4.11
C THR A 4 -11.25 10.12 4.07
N GLY A 5 -10.75 9.79 2.91
CA GLY A 5 -9.77 8.73 2.74
C GLY A 5 -9.37 8.52 1.29
N THR A 6 -8.37 7.68 1.13
CA THR A 6 -7.90 7.22 -0.18
C THR A 6 -7.82 5.70 -0.16
N SER A 7 -8.31 5.06 -1.20
CA SER A 7 -8.18 3.62 -1.42
C SER A 7 -7.66 3.35 -2.82
N VAL A 8 -6.64 2.53 -2.93
CA VAL A 8 -5.98 2.18 -4.19
C VAL A 8 -5.74 0.69 -4.24
N ILE A 9 -6.05 0.08 -5.37
CA ILE A 9 -5.68 -1.30 -5.67
C ILE A 9 -4.95 -1.30 -7.02
N LEU A 10 -3.77 -1.87 -7.04
CA LEU A 10 -2.97 -2.05 -8.25
C LEU A 10 -3.01 -3.51 -8.67
N HIS A 11 -3.43 -3.77 -9.92
CA HIS A 11 -3.47 -5.09 -10.53
C HIS A 11 -2.52 -5.13 -11.75
N PRO A 12 -1.21 -5.37 -11.54
CA PRO A 12 -0.27 -5.45 -12.65
C PRO A 12 -0.58 -6.64 -13.57
N MET A 13 -0.42 -6.44 -14.87
CA MET A 13 -0.56 -7.54 -15.84
C MET A 13 0.62 -8.52 -15.79
N ASN A 14 1.77 -8.08 -15.32
CA ASN A 14 2.94 -8.93 -15.16
C ASN A 14 2.80 -9.78 -13.89
N PRO A 15 2.75 -11.12 -13.98
CA PRO A 15 2.54 -11.99 -12.82
C PRO A 15 3.70 -11.95 -11.79
N TRP A 16 4.88 -11.46 -12.17
CA TRP A 16 6.00 -11.26 -11.26
C TRP A 16 5.86 -10.00 -10.39
N VAL A 17 4.97 -9.10 -10.77
CA VAL A 17 4.69 -7.89 -9.98
C VAL A 17 3.43 -8.16 -9.16
N PRO A 18 3.51 -8.17 -7.84
CA PRO A 18 2.37 -8.49 -7.00
C PRO A 18 1.27 -7.42 -7.06
N ALA A 19 0.03 -7.86 -6.90
CA ALA A 19 -1.06 -6.95 -6.63
C ALA A 19 -0.86 -6.28 -5.27
N MET A 20 -1.16 -4.99 -5.18
CA MET A 20 -0.98 -4.19 -3.97
C MET A 20 -2.27 -3.46 -3.64
N HIS A 21 -2.66 -3.53 -2.39
CA HIS A 21 -3.78 -2.78 -1.84
C HIS A 21 -3.27 -1.77 -0.81
N PHE A 22 -3.89 -0.61 -0.81
CA PHE A 22 -3.63 0.46 0.15
C PHE A 22 -4.92 1.21 0.44
N ASN A 23 -5.16 1.52 1.69
CA ASN A 23 -6.13 2.53 2.06
C ASN A 23 -5.71 3.29 3.32
N THR A 24 -6.17 4.53 3.41
CA THR A 24 -6.18 5.31 4.63
C THR A 24 -7.49 6.06 4.73
N ARG A 25 -7.99 6.23 5.95
CA ARG A 25 -9.22 6.95 6.22
C ARG A 25 -9.18 7.67 7.56
N TYR A 26 -9.86 8.80 7.59
CA TYR A 26 -10.19 9.53 8.79
C TYR A 26 -11.71 9.68 8.87
N LEU A 27 -12.28 9.35 10.02
CA LEU A 27 -13.71 9.48 10.28
C LEU A 27 -13.93 10.31 11.55
N LYS A 28 -14.93 11.17 11.49
CA LYS A 28 -15.37 12.00 12.61
C LYS A 28 -16.89 11.99 12.71
N THR A 29 -17.38 11.63 13.87
CA THR A 29 -18.79 11.74 14.26
C THR A 29 -18.96 12.89 15.26
N SER A 30 -20.17 13.09 15.78
CA SER A 30 -20.42 14.06 16.83
C SER A 30 -19.70 13.73 18.15
N THR A 31 -19.32 12.48 18.37
CA THR A 31 -18.79 11.99 19.65
C THR A 31 -17.42 11.34 19.56
N LYS A 32 -16.98 10.94 18.36
CA LYS A 32 -15.72 10.20 18.18
C LYS A 32 -15.06 10.57 16.86
N GLU A 33 -13.74 10.47 16.84
CA GLU A 33 -12.95 10.55 15.62
C GLU A 33 -11.83 9.51 15.66
N TRP A 34 -11.45 8.99 14.48
CA TRP A 34 -10.40 7.98 14.40
C TRP A 34 -9.76 7.88 13.03
N PHE A 35 -8.55 7.36 13.01
CA PHE A 35 -7.86 6.90 11.81
C PHE A 35 -8.07 5.39 11.60
N GLY A 36 -8.10 5.00 10.35
CA GLY A 36 -8.00 3.62 9.91
C GLY A 36 -7.24 3.53 8.60
N GLY A 37 -6.72 2.35 8.29
CA GLY A 37 -6.01 2.14 7.06
C GLY A 37 -5.19 0.86 7.04
N GLY A 38 -4.38 0.74 6.03
CA GLY A 38 -3.46 -0.37 5.88
C GLY A 38 -2.94 -0.51 4.46
N MET A 39 -2.04 -1.44 4.31
CA MET A 39 -1.55 -1.90 3.00
C MET A 39 -1.16 -3.36 3.08
N ASP A 40 -1.48 -4.10 2.03
CA ASP A 40 -1.14 -5.51 1.89
C ASP A 40 -0.75 -5.84 0.45
N VAL A 41 -0.06 -6.97 0.29
CA VAL A 41 0.48 -7.39 -1.00
C VAL A 41 0.11 -8.84 -1.27
N THR A 42 -0.37 -9.09 -2.50
CA THR A 42 -0.76 -10.44 -2.96
C THR A 42 0.01 -10.79 -4.23
N PRO A 43 1.13 -11.53 -4.12
CA PRO A 43 1.86 -12.00 -5.28
C PRO A 43 1.14 -13.15 -5.97
N CYS A 44 1.19 -13.18 -7.32
CA CYS A 44 0.76 -14.34 -8.10
C CYS A 44 1.80 -15.48 -8.05
N ILE A 45 3.07 -15.13 -7.92
CA ILE A 45 4.20 -16.07 -7.85
C ILE A 45 4.89 -15.84 -6.51
N ALA A 46 4.98 -16.92 -5.71
CA ALA A 46 5.63 -16.86 -4.40
C ALA A 46 7.11 -16.45 -4.52
N ASN A 47 7.55 -15.55 -3.65
CA ASN A 47 8.93 -15.09 -3.58
C ASN A 47 9.27 -14.72 -2.13
N ASP A 48 9.98 -15.59 -1.44
CA ASP A 48 10.32 -15.43 -0.02
C ASP A 48 11.25 -14.24 0.24
N ALA A 49 12.18 -13.97 -0.68
CA ALA A 49 13.06 -12.80 -0.56
C ALA A 49 12.26 -11.50 -0.67
N TYR A 50 11.30 -11.45 -1.60
CA TYR A 50 10.39 -10.31 -1.72
C TYR A 50 9.56 -10.13 -0.44
N LYS A 51 8.98 -11.22 0.09
CA LYS A 51 8.21 -11.18 1.34
C LYS A 51 9.04 -10.66 2.50
N ALA A 52 10.25 -11.18 2.69
CA ALA A 52 11.15 -10.76 3.76
C ALA A 52 11.52 -9.27 3.66
N ASN A 53 11.87 -8.80 2.48
CA ASN A 53 12.19 -7.39 2.23
C ASN A 53 10.98 -6.48 2.49
N TYR A 54 9.80 -6.88 2.01
CA TYR A 54 8.56 -6.13 2.23
C TYR A 54 8.25 -5.93 3.71
N HIS A 55 8.32 -6.99 4.50
CA HIS A 55 8.06 -6.92 5.93
C HIS A 55 9.15 -6.17 6.70
N THR A 56 10.40 -6.26 6.25
CA THR A 56 11.51 -5.46 6.81
C THR A 56 11.28 -3.98 6.60
N ASP A 57 10.89 -3.58 5.41
CA ASP A 57 10.59 -2.17 5.07
C ASP A 57 9.40 -1.64 5.88
N LEU A 58 8.32 -2.43 5.97
CA LEU A 58 7.15 -2.07 6.79
C LEU A 58 7.50 -1.92 8.26
N LYS A 59 8.30 -2.83 8.79
CA LYS A 59 8.76 -2.78 10.18
C LYS A 59 9.60 -1.54 10.43
N THR A 60 10.51 -1.21 9.52
CA THR A 60 11.35 -0.01 9.61
C THR A 60 10.47 1.25 9.66
N MET A 61 9.54 1.38 8.73
CA MET A 61 8.61 2.51 8.68
C MET A 61 7.74 2.62 9.94
N CYS A 62 7.20 1.51 10.43
CA CYS A 62 6.40 1.51 11.66
C CYS A 62 7.22 1.92 12.88
N ASN A 63 8.45 1.45 13.00
CA ASN A 63 9.34 1.72 14.13
C ASN A 63 9.78 3.18 14.23
N GLU A 64 9.71 3.96 13.15
CA GLU A 64 9.92 5.41 13.19
C GLU A 64 8.88 6.15 14.05
N TYR A 65 7.72 5.53 14.28
CA TYR A 65 6.61 6.10 15.04
C TYR A 65 6.37 5.39 16.37
N ASP A 66 6.29 4.06 16.34
CA ASP A 66 6.13 3.23 17.52
C ASP A 66 6.61 1.80 17.22
N THR A 67 7.49 1.28 18.08
CA THR A 67 8.08 -0.06 17.93
C THR A 67 7.07 -1.21 18.05
N SER A 68 5.90 -0.96 18.64
CA SER A 68 4.80 -1.93 18.74
C SER A 68 3.93 -2.00 17.50
N TYR A 69 3.92 -0.95 16.65
CA TYR A 69 2.98 -0.82 15.53
C TYR A 69 3.09 -1.96 14.54
N TYR A 70 4.31 -2.30 14.12
CA TYR A 70 4.46 -3.37 13.14
C TYR A 70 3.85 -4.68 13.62
N ASN A 71 4.21 -5.15 14.80
CA ASN A 71 3.72 -6.43 15.31
C ASN A 71 2.20 -6.43 15.50
N LYS A 72 1.67 -5.34 16.05
CA LYS A 72 0.23 -5.15 16.27
C LYS A 72 -0.54 -5.13 14.95
N PHE A 73 -0.09 -4.33 14.00
CA PHE A 73 -0.82 -4.10 12.76
C PHE A 73 -0.62 -5.21 11.72
N SER A 74 0.52 -5.90 11.75
CA SER A 74 0.73 -7.08 10.90
C SER A 74 -0.17 -8.23 11.35
N LYS A 75 -0.26 -8.48 12.65
CA LYS A 75 -1.20 -9.46 13.20
C LYS A 75 -2.65 -9.13 12.85
N ALA A 76 -3.06 -7.87 13.04
CA ALA A 76 -4.40 -7.42 12.68
C ALA A 76 -4.69 -7.56 11.16
N CYS A 77 -3.68 -7.36 10.30
CA CYS A 77 -3.79 -7.58 8.87
C CYS A 77 -4.07 -9.06 8.55
N ASP A 78 -3.30 -9.97 9.13
CA ASP A 78 -3.46 -11.41 8.91
C ASP A 78 -4.83 -11.90 9.40
N GLU A 79 -5.30 -11.42 10.54
CA GLU A 79 -6.61 -11.75 11.08
C GLU A 79 -7.76 -11.20 10.22
N TYR A 80 -7.67 -9.93 9.79
CA TYR A 80 -8.73 -9.27 9.01
C TYR A 80 -8.88 -9.85 7.61
N PHE A 81 -7.77 -10.19 6.95
CA PHE A 81 -7.76 -10.74 5.59
C PHE A 81 -7.64 -12.25 5.53
N TYR A 82 -7.92 -12.95 6.63
CA TYR A 82 -7.93 -14.40 6.66
C TYR A 82 -9.08 -14.98 5.82
N LEU A 83 -8.79 -16.01 5.05
CA LEU A 83 -9.72 -16.72 4.18
C LEU A 83 -10.09 -18.08 4.80
N PRO A 84 -11.19 -18.19 5.57
CA PRO A 84 -11.51 -19.41 6.32
C PRO A 84 -11.71 -20.64 5.43
N HIS A 85 -12.27 -20.46 4.23
CA HIS A 85 -12.52 -21.55 3.28
C HIS A 85 -11.24 -22.09 2.61
N ARG A 86 -10.11 -21.38 2.72
CA ARG A 86 -8.80 -21.78 2.23
C ARG A 86 -7.81 -22.08 3.35
N ASN A 87 -8.15 -21.72 4.58
CA ASN A 87 -7.28 -21.81 5.75
C ASN A 87 -5.93 -21.08 5.55
N GLU A 88 -5.99 -19.89 4.96
CA GLU A 88 -4.80 -19.07 4.67
C GLU A 88 -5.10 -17.58 4.82
N THR A 89 -4.06 -16.76 5.00
CA THR A 89 -4.15 -15.30 4.93
C THR A 89 -4.12 -14.83 3.47
N ARG A 90 -4.71 -13.68 3.18
CA ARG A 90 -4.62 -13.06 1.85
C ARG A 90 -3.19 -12.64 1.55
N GLY A 91 -2.60 -13.20 0.50
CA GLY A 91 -1.26 -12.83 0.02
C GLY A 91 -0.16 -13.07 1.04
N ILE A 92 0.77 -12.16 1.11
CA ILE A 92 1.90 -12.21 2.05
C ILE A 92 1.71 -11.33 3.29
N GLY A 93 0.48 -10.80 3.49
CA GLY A 93 0.14 -9.91 4.58
C GLY A 93 0.55 -8.46 4.35
N GLY A 94 0.69 -7.73 5.42
CA GLY A 94 1.00 -6.29 5.44
C GLY A 94 0.75 -5.69 6.81
N ILE A 95 0.10 -4.52 6.84
CA ILE A 95 -0.37 -3.86 8.06
C ILE A 95 -1.83 -3.44 7.90
N PHE A 96 -2.58 -3.54 8.98
CA PHE A 96 -3.96 -3.07 9.07
C PHE A 96 -4.22 -2.46 10.45
N PHE A 97 -4.82 -1.28 10.47
CA PHE A 97 -5.19 -0.58 11.70
C PHE A 97 -6.55 0.09 11.56
N GLU A 98 -7.31 0.08 12.64
CA GLU A 98 -8.63 0.70 12.69
C GLU A 98 -8.95 1.22 14.09
N TYR A 99 -9.86 2.21 14.14
CA TYR A 99 -10.32 2.83 15.38
C TYR A 99 -9.20 3.46 16.22
N HIS A 100 -8.14 3.99 15.60
CA HIS A 100 -7.08 4.68 16.29
C HIS A 100 -7.43 6.15 16.50
N ASP A 101 -7.51 6.54 17.77
CA ASP A 101 -7.76 7.90 18.17
C ASP A 101 -6.63 8.82 17.69
N PRO A 102 -6.93 9.99 17.08
CA PRO A 102 -5.92 10.94 16.63
C PRO A 102 -5.00 11.47 17.73
N SER A 103 -5.43 11.42 19.00
CA SER A 103 -4.58 11.78 20.14
C SER A 103 -3.48 10.75 20.43
N THR A 104 -3.66 9.50 19.99
CA THR A 104 -2.72 8.39 20.20
C THR A 104 -1.98 7.96 18.93
N MET A 105 -2.49 8.32 17.77
CA MET A 105 -1.86 8.02 16.47
C MET A 105 -1.61 9.31 15.71
N HIS A 106 -0.35 9.59 15.44
CA HIS A 106 0.01 10.76 14.65
C HIS A 106 -0.49 10.67 13.22
N PHE A 107 -1.07 11.75 12.71
CA PHE A 107 -1.44 11.88 11.29
C PHE A 107 -0.24 11.61 10.35
N ASP A 108 0.97 11.91 10.81
CA ASP A 108 2.20 11.65 10.06
C ASP A 108 2.46 10.16 9.82
N PHE A 109 2.09 9.27 10.74
CA PHE A 109 2.13 7.83 10.51
C PHE A 109 1.18 7.44 9.35
N VAL A 110 -0.04 7.94 9.35
CA VAL A 110 -1.03 7.66 8.29
C VAL A 110 -0.52 8.13 6.93
N LYS A 111 0.12 9.32 6.88
CA LYS A 111 0.80 9.81 5.67
C LYS A 111 1.99 8.94 5.28
N ALA A 112 2.75 8.44 6.26
CA ALA A 112 3.90 7.58 5.99
C ALA A 112 3.49 6.26 5.36
N VAL A 113 2.36 5.66 5.75
CA VAL A 113 1.81 4.47 5.10
C VAL A 113 1.56 4.73 3.61
N GLY A 114 0.96 5.88 3.26
CA GLY A 114 0.75 6.28 1.87
C GLY A 114 2.05 6.55 1.11
N LYS A 115 3.02 7.23 1.75
CA LYS A 115 4.34 7.45 1.16
C LYS A 115 5.09 6.14 0.94
N HIS A 116 4.99 5.21 1.88
CA HIS A 116 5.64 3.91 1.77
C HIS A 116 5.06 3.08 0.61
N PHE A 117 3.75 3.14 0.39
CA PHE A 117 3.11 2.57 -0.79
C PHE A 117 3.69 3.15 -2.09
N ASN A 118 3.89 4.49 -2.14
CA ASN A 118 4.48 5.17 -3.30
C ASN A 118 5.99 4.92 -3.47
N LYS A 119 6.75 4.72 -2.38
CA LYS A 119 8.21 4.42 -2.41
C LYS A 119 8.57 3.12 -3.13
N ARG A 120 7.62 2.31 -3.48
CA ARG A 120 7.84 1.18 -4.38
C ARG A 120 7.99 1.61 -5.83
N GLY A 121 8.87 2.58 -6.03
CA GLY A 121 9.21 3.22 -7.31
C GLY A 121 9.63 2.27 -8.42
N ARG A 122 9.96 0.99 -8.11
CA ARG A 122 10.17 -0.07 -9.12
C ARG A 122 8.92 -0.34 -9.97
N TYR A 123 7.74 -0.03 -9.47
CA TYR A 123 6.53 -0.02 -10.29
C TYR A 123 6.63 1.04 -11.38
N VAL A 124 7.04 2.25 -11.03
CA VAL A 124 7.21 3.35 -11.98
C VAL A 124 8.37 3.05 -12.94
N GLU A 125 9.51 2.59 -12.42
CA GLU A 125 10.67 2.18 -13.20
C GLU A 125 10.29 1.16 -14.26
N PHE A 126 9.58 0.09 -13.88
CA PHE A 126 9.11 -0.91 -14.83
C PHE A 126 8.21 -0.30 -15.91
N ASN A 127 7.21 0.50 -15.50
CA ASN A 127 6.27 1.11 -16.46
C ASN A 127 6.96 2.08 -17.43
N LEU A 128 7.90 2.89 -16.95
CA LEU A 128 8.64 3.81 -17.81
C LEU A 128 9.62 3.10 -18.75
N LEU A 129 10.33 2.08 -18.26
CA LEU A 129 11.43 1.46 -19.01
C LEU A 129 11.00 0.23 -19.80
N TYR A 130 10.04 -0.54 -19.34
CA TYR A 130 9.76 -1.87 -19.86
C TYR A 130 8.31 -2.08 -20.30
N ASP A 131 7.34 -1.31 -19.78
CA ASP A 131 5.95 -1.47 -20.20
C ASP A 131 5.76 -1.10 -21.65
N ARG A 132 5.20 -2.06 -22.43
CA ARG A 132 5.04 -1.91 -23.87
C ARG A 132 4.05 -0.81 -24.25
N GLY A 133 2.97 -0.66 -23.48
CA GLY A 133 1.94 0.33 -23.71
C GLY A 133 2.45 1.75 -23.48
N THR A 134 3.10 1.96 -22.34
CA THR A 134 3.73 3.25 -22.00
C THR A 134 4.79 3.63 -23.03
N ARG A 135 5.69 2.71 -23.37
CA ARG A 135 6.75 2.95 -24.35
C ARG A 135 6.20 3.21 -25.76
N PHE A 136 5.17 2.50 -26.17
CA PHE A 136 4.51 2.73 -27.46
C PHE A 136 3.86 4.10 -27.48
N GLY A 137 3.06 4.43 -26.46
CA GLY A 137 2.38 5.72 -26.37
C GLY A 137 3.35 6.91 -26.41
N LEU A 138 4.45 6.85 -25.62
CA LEU A 138 5.48 7.90 -25.61
C LEU A 138 6.21 8.01 -26.96
N LYS A 139 6.50 6.89 -27.63
CA LYS A 139 7.19 6.89 -28.93
C LYS A 139 6.32 7.39 -30.08
N THR A 140 5.02 7.20 -30.01
CA THR A 140 4.08 7.60 -31.05
C THR A 140 3.53 9.01 -30.87
N GLY A 141 4.03 9.76 -29.89
CA GLY A 141 3.60 11.15 -29.63
C GLY A 141 2.21 11.25 -29.00
N GLY A 142 1.79 10.21 -28.27
CA GLY A 142 0.56 10.24 -27.50
C GLY A 142 0.61 11.28 -26.36
N ASP A 143 -0.56 11.65 -25.84
CA ASP A 143 -0.68 12.56 -24.73
C ASP A 143 0.03 12.01 -23.48
N VAL A 144 1.09 12.69 -23.06
CA VAL A 144 1.95 12.27 -21.94
C VAL A 144 1.18 12.21 -20.65
N ASP A 145 0.30 13.15 -20.38
CA ASP A 145 -0.50 13.20 -19.16
C ASP A 145 -1.46 12.02 -19.10
N ALA A 146 -2.08 11.66 -20.22
CA ALA A 146 -2.94 10.48 -20.31
C ALA A 146 -2.16 9.16 -20.20
N ILE A 147 -0.96 9.07 -20.78
CA ILE A 147 -0.11 7.87 -20.72
C ILE A 147 0.41 7.64 -19.31
N LEU A 148 0.81 8.70 -18.60
CA LEU A 148 1.43 8.66 -17.29
C LEU A 148 0.44 8.86 -16.12
N MET A 149 -0.86 9.02 -16.40
CA MET A 149 -1.88 9.30 -15.39
C MET A 149 -2.00 8.22 -14.31
N SER A 150 -1.59 6.99 -14.60
CA SER A 150 -1.57 5.87 -13.64
C SER A 150 -0.33 5.84 -12.76
N LEU A 151 0.66 6.69 -13.05
CA LEU A 151 1.88 6.77 -12.27
C LEU A 151 1.74 7.80 -11.14
N PRO A 152 2.39 7.59 -9.99
CA PRO A 152 2.39 8.57 -8.92
C PRO A 152 3.10 9.84 -9.39
N PRO A 153 2.61 11.03 -8.99
CA PRO A 153 3.19 12.32 -9.42
C PRO A 153 4.59 12.58 -8.86
N LYS A 154 4.99 11.82 -7.86
CA LYS A 154 6.32 11.89 -7.24
C LYS A 154 6.78 10.50 -6.85
N VAL A 155 8.01 10.16 -7.23
CA VAL A 155 8.68 8.90 -6.90
C VAL A 155 10.00 9.21 -6.21
N GLU A 156 10.29 8.49 -5.14
CA GLU A 156 11.61 8.49 -4.49
C GLU A 156 12.27 7.12 -4.76
N TRP A 157 13.54 7.17 -5.22
CA TRP A 157 14.35 5.99 -5.59
C TRP A 157 15.13 5.47 -4.39
#